data_df5ea3e26c99e35b9b40237f65448e64
#
_entry.id   df5ea3e26c99e35b9b40237f65448e64
#
_cell.length_a   1.000
_cell.length_b   1.000
_cell.length_c   1.000
_cell.angle_alpha   90.00
_cell.angle_beta   90.00
_cell.angle_gamma   90.00
#
_symmetry.space_group_name_H-M   'P 1'
#
loop_
_entity.id
_entity.type
_entity.pdbx_description
1 polymer ?
#
loop_
_entity_poly.entity_id
_entity_poly.type
_entity_poly.pdbx_seq_one_letter_code
_entity_poly.pdbx_strand_id
1 'polypeptide(L)'
;MYIPFHVKARLAHALLMPQVIYCLEVISGTSMDMLAKLRRIVNMIVRFVFNVKRWDHISFYVRQFLGCSFLNFVKFRNLILFHSVIKKGFPSSLVNKFEFLRSTRNPQIFIPRIYRLSFERSFVVRIARCWNYLPHDLRVFSHSNNAFRLKLLNYFADLI
;
A
#
# COMPACT_ATOMS: atom_id res chain seq x y z
N MET A 1 -30.69 -18.37 -3.00
CA MET A 1 -29.87 -18.68 -1.79
C MET A 1 -29.19 -17.41 -1.33
N TYR A 2 -29.46 -16.91 -0.12
CA TYR A 2 -28.87 -15.68 0.41
C TYR A 2 -27.57 -16.02 1.17
N ILE A 3 -26.44 -15.46 0.74
CA ILE A 3 -25.16 -15.64 1.42
C ILE A 3 -25.02 -14.53 2.46
N PRO A 4 -24.84 -14.85 3.77
CA PRO A 4 -24.67 -13.86 4.82
C PRO A 4 -23.41 -12.97 4.61
N PHE A 5 -23.46 -11.73 5.10
CA PHE A 5 -22.37 -10.75 4.96
C PHE A 5 -21.00 -11.29 5.42
N HIS A 6 -20.95 -11.92 6.60
CA HIS A 6 -19.69 -12.44 7.16
C HIS A 6 -19.06 -13.54 6.29
N VAL A 7 -19.87 -14.36 5.60
CA VAL A 7 -19.39 -15.39 4.67
C VAL A 7 -18.83 -14.72 3.41
N LYS A 8 -19.55 -13.74 2.84
CA LYS A 8 -19.05 -12.97 1.69
C LYS A 8 -17.75 -12.28 2.00
N ALA A 9 -17.63 -11.64 3.17
CA ALA A 9 -16.40 -10.96 3.60
C ALA A 9 -15.23 -11.94 3.72
N ARG A 10 -15.45 -13.11 4.35
CA ARG A 10 -14.41 -14.16 4.45
C ARG A 10 -13.99 -14.69 3.09
N LEU A 11 -14.94 -14.98 2.20
CA LEU A 11 -14.64 -15.41 0.83
C LEU A 11 -13.84 -14.36 0.06
N ALA A 12 -14.25 -13.09 0.17
CA ALA A 12 -13.55 -11.99 -0.48
C ALA A 12 -12.09 -11.86 0.03
N HIS A 13 -11.89 -11.91 1.34
CA HIS A 13 -10.55 -11.84 1.92
C HIS A 13 -9.68 -13.08 1.65
N ALA A 14 -10.26 -14.27 1.62
CA ALA A 14 -9.52 -15.51 1.44
C ALA A 14 -9.20 -15.82 -0.03
N LEU A 15 -10.10 -15.51 -0.96
CA LEU A 15 -10.00 -15.95 -2.35
C LEU A 15 -9.74 -14.80 -3.33
N LEU A 16 -10.42 -13.66 -3.17
CA LEU A 16 -10.38 -12.57 -4.14
C LEU A 16 -9.27 -11.57 -3.85
N MET A 17 -9.14 -11.15 -2.61
CA MET A 17 -8.12 -10.17 -2.24
C MET A 17 -6.68 -10.65 -2.43
N PRO A 18 -6.30 -11.90 -2.16
CA PRO A 18 -4.94 -12.38 -2.45
C PRO A 18 -4.55 -12.23 -3.92
N GLN A 19 -5.48 -12.44 -4.86
CA GLN A 19 -5.23 -12.25 -6.29
C GLN A 19 -4.97 -10.78 -6.65
N VAL A 20 -5.71 -9.85 -6.03
CA VAL A 20 -5.52 -8.40 -6.22
C VAL A 20 -4.21 -7.93 -5.59
N ILE A 21 -3.86 -8.48 -4.42
CA ILE A 21 -2.66 -8.09 -3.66
C ILE A 21 -1.40 -8.70 -4.26
N TYR A 22 -1.53 -9.82 -4.98
CA TYR A 22 -0.38 -10.49 -5.60
C TYR A 22 0.38 -9.52 -6.52
N CYS A 23 1.65 -9.35 -6.24
CA CYS A 23 2.54 -8.41 -6.96
C CYS A 23 2.04 -6.95 -7.04
N LEU A 24 1.13 -6.52 -6.17
CA LEU A 24 0.59 -5.15 -6.17
C LEU A 24 1.72 -4.11 -6.05
N GLU A 25 2.75 -4.41 -5.29
CA GLU A 25 3.92 -3.56 -5.06
C GLU A 25 4.70 -3.33 -6.37
N VAL A 26 4.77 -4.33 -7.24
CA VAL A 26 5.40 -4.24 -8.56
C VAL A 26 4.47 -3.52 -9.54
N ILE A 27 3.23 -3.98 -9.65
CA ILE A 27 2.23 -3.46 -10.59
C ILE A 27 1.92 -1.99 -10.32
N SER A 28 1.95 -1.56 -9.07
CA SER A 28 1.65 -0.17 -8.68
C SER A 28 2.61 0.87 -9.29
N GLY A 29 3.74 0.44 -9.87
CA GLY A 29 4.67 1.30 -10.59
C GLY A 29 4.44 1.39 -12.09
N THR A 30 3.57 0.58 -12.66
CA THR A 30 3.40 0.50 -14.12
C THR A 30 2.67 1.73 -14.69
N SER A 31 1.37 1.69 -14.81
CA SER A 31 0.59 2.79 -15.35
C SER A 31 -0.60 3.14 -14.47
N MET A 32 -1.09 4.36 -14.60
CA MET A 32 -2.32 4.79 -13.90
C MET A 32 -3.54 3.97 -14.36
N ASP A 33 -3.55 3.53 -15.63
CA ASP A 33 -4.64 2.70 -16.17
C ASP A 33 -4.69 1.33 -15.48
N MET A 34 -3.52 0.73 -15.20
CA MET A 34 -3.46 -0.54 -14.50
C MET A 34 -3.96 -0.40 -13.06
N LEU A 35 -3.57 0.67 -12.36
CA LEU A 35 -4.11 0.97 -11.02
C LEU A 35 -5.63 1.23 -11.06
N ALA A 36 -6.12 1.91 -12.10
CA ALA A 36 -7.55 2.12 -12.29
C ALA A 36 -8.31 0.80 -12.53
N LYS A 37 -7.73 -0.14 -13.29
CA LYS A 37 -8.30 -1.48 -13.48
C LYS A 37 -8.36 -2.24 -12.16
N LEU A 38 -7.28 -2.27 -11.37
CA LEU A 38 -7.26 -2.89 -10.04
C LEU A 38 -8.27 -2.26 -9.09
N ARG A 39 -8.38 -0.93 -9.08
CA ARG A 39 -9.40 -0.22 -8.31
C ARG A 39 -10.82 -0.65 -8.68
N ARG A 40 -11.10 -0.84 -9.98
CA ARG A 40 -12.41 -1.34 -10.44
C ARG A 40 -12.70 -2.75 -9.91
N ILE A 41 -11.70 -3.64 -9.92
CA ILE A 41 -11.83 -5.00 -9.37
C ILE A 41 -12.13 -4.93 -7.86
N VAL A 42 -11.38 -4.13 -7.09
CA VAL A 42 -11.65 -3.95 -5.66
C VAL A 42 -13.06 -3.40 -5.43
N ASN A 43 -13.50 -2.43 -6.24
CA ASN A 43 -14.85 -1.89 -6.16
C ASN A 43 -15.92 -2.98 -6.42
N MET A 44 -15.69 -3.90 -7.36
CA MET A 44 -16.62 -5.03 -7.60
C MET A 44 -16.66 -5.99 -6.40
N ILE A 45 -15.49 -6.30 -5.81
CA ILE A 45 -15.42 -7.14 -4.60
C ILE A 45 -16.20 -6.50 -3.46
N VAL A 46 -16.01 -5.21 -3.23
CA VAL A 46 -16.70 -4.46 -2.17
C VAL A 46 -18.21 -4.43 -2.42
N ARG A 47 -18.65 -4.22 -3.66
CA ARG A 47 -20.09 -4.29 -4.01
C ARG A 47 -20.68 -5.66 -3.74
N PHE A 48 -19.95 -6.73 -4.05
CA PHE A 48 -20.37 -8.10 -3.73
C PHE A 48 -20.52 -8.33 -2.23
N VAL A 49 -19.55 -7.86 -1.43
CA VAL A 49 -19.56 -8.05 0.04
C VAL A 49 -20.70 -7.28 0.70
N PHE A 50 -20.86 -6.01 0.35
CA PHE A 50 -21.83 -5.10 0.99
C PHE A 50 -23.19 -5.01 0.29
N ASN A 51 -23.42 -5.77 -0.80
CA ASN A 51 -24.63 -5.70 -1.62
C ASN A 51 -24.95 -4.29 -2.14
N VAL A 52 -23.93 -3.49 -2.46
CA VAL A 52 -24.09 -2.12 -2.95
C VAL A 52 -24.42 -2.13 -4.44
N LYS A 53 -25.44 -1.38 -4.85
CA LYS A 53 -25.86 -1.28 -6.25
C LYS A 53 -24.78 -0.60 -7.12
N ARG A 54 -24.86 -0.83 -8.45
CA ARG A 54 -23.85 -0.35 -9.41
C ARG A 54 -23.65 1.18 -9.38
N TRP A 55 -24.71 1.93 -9.18
CA TRP A 55 -24.76 3.40 -9.18
C TRP A 55 -24.57 4.05 -7.82
N ASP A 56 -24.54 3.29 -6.74
CA ASP A 56 -24.34 3.86 -5.41
C ASP A 56 -22.88 4.21 -5.16
N HIS A 57 -22.66 5.26 -4.36
CA HIS A 57 -21.34 5.65 -3.93
C HIS A 57 -20.65 4.56 -3.10
N ILE A 58 -19.44 4.18 -3.49
CA ILE A 58 -18.75 3.04 -2.91
C ILE A 58 -17.61 3.42 -1.97
N SER A 59 -17.17 4.68 -1.96
CA SER A 59 -15.96 5.10 -1.23
C SER A 59 -15.99 4.76 0.26
N PHE A 60 -17.13 4.91 0.91
CA PHE A 60 -17.33 4.55 2.30
C PHE A 60 -17.08 3.04 2.53
N TYR A 61 -17.68 2.19 1.73
CA TYR A 61 -17.55 0.73 1.84
C TYR A 61 -16.13 0.25 1.52
N VAL A 62 -15.44 0.90 0.59
CA VAL A 62 -14.02 0.60 0.30
C VAL A 62 -13.16 0.90 1.52
N ARG A 63 -13.37 2.02 2.20
CA ARG A 63 -12.66 2.35 3.44
C ARG A 63 -12.96 1.36 4.55
N GLN A 64 -14.22 0.99 4.72
CA GLN A 64 -14.62 -0.01 5.70
C GLN A 64 -14.00 -1.38 5.44
N PHE A 65 -13.84 -1.77 4.17
CA PHE A 65 -13.29 -3.07 3.77
C PHE A 65 -11.76 -3.12 3.82
N LEU A 66 -11.08 -2.05 3.37
CA LEU A 66 -9.61 -1.96 3.31
C LEU A 66 -8.98 -1.27 4.53
N GLY A 67 -9.76 -0.58 5.35
CA GLY A 67 -9.28 0.31 6.43
C GLY A 67 -8.84 1.69 5.95
N CYS A 68 -8.77 1.94 4.65
CA CYS A 68 -8.38 3.23 4.06
C CYS A 68 -8.80 3.31 2.58
N SER A 69 -8.49 4.41 1.89
CA SER A 69 -8.73 4.51 0.44
C SER A 69 -7.85 3.51 -0.34
N PHE A 70 -8.28 3.11 -1.54
CA PHE A 70 -7.49 2.17 -2.37
C PHE A 70 -6.07 2.65 -2.64
N LEU A 71 -5.87 3.96 -2.93
CA LEU A 71 -4.53 4.50 -3.18
C LEU A 71 -3.66 4.49 -1.92
N ASN A 72 -4.24 4.79 -0.76
CA ASN A 72 -3.55 4.69 0.52
C ASN A 72 -3.23 3.23 0.86
N PHE A 73 -4.10 2.29 0.53
CA PHE A 73 -3.83 0.86 0.66
C PHE A 73 -2.62 0.42 -0.18
N VAL A 74 -2.49 0.91 -1.41
CA VAL A 74 -1.30 0.65 -2.25
C VAL A 74 -0.03 1.20 -1.60
N LYS A 75 -0.06 2.45 -1.10
CA LYS A 75 1.08 3.05 -0.38
C LYS A 75 1.42 2.25 0.89
N PHE A 76 0.42 1.88 1.65
CA PHE A 76 0.54 1.05 2.84
C PHE A 76 1.27 -0.27 2.56
N ARG A 77 0.85 -1.00 1.54
CA ARG A 77 1.50 -2.26 1.12
C ARG A 77 2.96 -2.06 0.73
N ASN A 78 3.23 -1.04 -0.08
CA ASN A 78 4.59 -0.70 -0.50
C ASN A 78 5.50 -0.38 0.70
N LEU A 79 5.01 0.40 1.67
CA LEU A 79 5.79 0.79 2.85
C LEU A 79 6.04 -0.39 3.80
N ILE A 80 5.10 -1.32 3.95
CA ILE A 80 5.30 -2.54 4.73
C ILE A 80 6.39 -3.42 4.10
N LEU A 81 6.33 -3.60 2.77
CA LEU A 81 7.36 -4.36 2.06
C LEU A 81 8.73 -3.70 2.25
N PHE A 82 8.82 -2.40 2.05
CA PHE A 82 10.06 -1.63 2.23
C PHE A 82 10.63 -1.79 3.65
N HIS A 83 9.81 -1.56 4.68
CA HIS A 83 10.24 -1.72 6.07
C HIS A 83 10.76 -3.13 6.35
N SER A 84 10.07 -4.15 5.84
CA SER A 84 10.48 -5.56 5.99
C SER A 84 11.82 -5.84 5.26
N VAL A 85 12.01 -5.31 4.05
CA VAL A 85 13.24 -5.47 3.26
C VAL A 85 14.43 -4.83 3.97
N ILE A 86 14.30 -3.59 4.42
CA ILE A 86 15.39 -2.89 5.13
C ILE A 86 15.73 -3.60 6.45
N LYS A 87 14.70 -3.97 7.22
CA LYS A 87 14.91 -4.62 8.51
C LYS A 87 15.58 -6.00 8.39
N LYS A 88 15.24 -6.78 7.36
CA LYS A 88 15.82 -8.10 7.11
C LYS A 88 17.16 -8.03 6.39
N GLY A 89 17.49 -6.90 5.77
CA GLY A 89 18.68 -6.78 4.90
C GLY A 89 18.61 -7.62 3.62
N PHE A 90 17.44 -8.12 3.25
CA PHE A 90 17.27 -9.04 2.12
C PHE A 90 16.05 -8.68 1.26
N PRO A 91 16.15 -8.76 -0.08
CA PRO A 91 17.35 -9.06 -0.89
C PRO A 91 18.33 -7.88 -0.93
N SER A 92 19.62 -8.17 -0.83
CA SER A 92 20.69 -7.17 -0.79
C SER A 92 20.69 -6.26 -2.02
N SER A 93 20.38 -6.81 -3.19
CA SER A 93 20.26 -6.07 -4.45
C SER A 93 19.20 -4.95 -4.40
N LEU A 94 18.18 -5.10 -3.58
CA LEU A 94 17.16 -4.07 -3.39
C LEU A 94 17.54 -3.10 -2.27
N VAL A 95 18.09 -3.60 -1.17
CA VAL A 95 18.55 -2.79 -0.03
C VAL A 95 19.59 -1.77 -0.47
N ASN A 96 20.58 -2.19 -1.28
CA ASN A 96 21.67 -1.33 -1.77
C ASN A 96 21.21 -0.21 -2.72
N LYS A 97 19.94 -0.22 -3.17
CA LYS A 97 19.37 0.87 -3.98
C LYS A 97 18.82 2.01 -3.14
N PHE A 98 18.75 1.84 -1.82
CA PHE A 98 18.27 2.88 -0.92
C PHE A 98 19.44 3.52 -0.18
N GLU A 99 19.76 4.75 -0.53
CA GLU A 99 20.74 5.56 0.17
C GLU A 99 20.04 6.42 1.22
N PHE A 100 20.45 6.29 2.47
CA PHE A 100 19.91 7.10 3.56
C PHE A 100 20.75 8.35 3.74
N LEU A 101 20.08 9.49 3.87
CA LEU A 101 20.72 10.74 4.25
C LEU A 101 21.24 10.62 5.69
N ARG A 102 22.43 11.14 5.96
CA ARG A 102 23.15 11.03 7.25
C ARG A 102 22.48 11.82 8.40
N SER A 103 21.18 11.63 8.60
CA SER A 103 20.47 12.19 9.74
C SER A 103 20.05 11.06 10.68
N THR A 104 20.71 10.99 11.83
CA THR A 104 20.42 9.96 12.85
C THR A 104 19.03 10.10 13.45
N ARG A 105 18.49 11.34 13.49
CA ARG A 105 17.16 11.62 14.09
C ARG A 105 15.99 11.45 13.12
N ASN A 106 16.26 11.50 11.81
CA ASN A 106 15.20 11.50 10.80
C ASN A 106 15.68 10.77 9.53
N PRO A 107 15.59 9.45 9.47
CA PRO A 107 16.10 8.68 8.34
C PRO A 107 15.28 8.99 7.09
N GLN A 108 15.79 9.89 6.28
CA GLN A 108 15.25 10.18 4.94
C GLN A 108 16.03 9.39 3.90
N ILE A 109 15.34 9.03 2.83
CA ILE A 109 15.93 8.34 1.70
C ILE A 109 16.33 9.39 0.65
N PHE A 110 17.55 9.31 0.16
CA PHE A 110 18.01 10.14 -0.95
C PHE A 110 17.21 9.80 -2.21
N ILE A 111 16.71 10.83 -2.89
CA ILE A 111 16.02 10.70 -4.17
C ILE A 111 16.93 11.27 -5.25
N PRO A 112 17.52 10.44 -6.12
CA PRO A 112 18.38 10.91 -7.19
C PRO A 112 17.60 11.75 -8.20
N ARG A 113 18.32 12.61 -8.94
CA ARG A 113 17.72 13.45 -9.98
C ARG A 113 17.05 12.58 -11.05
N ILE A 114 15.81 12.89 -11.36
CA ILE A 114 14.99 12.09 -12.25
C ILE A 114 15.05 12.67 -13.66
N TYR A 115 15.57 11.88 -14.60
CA TYR A 115 15.68 12.28 -16.02
C TYR A 115 14.70 11.55 -16.92
N ARG A 116 14.14 10.40 -16.45
CA ARG A 116 13.23 9.57 -17.24
C ARG A 116 11.98 9.22 -16.45
N LEU A 117 10.83 9.29 -17.10
CA LEU A 117 9.54 8.95 -16.50
C LEU A 117 9.48 7.48 -15.99
N SER A 118 10.15 6.56 -16.69
CA SER A 118 10.24 5.16 -16.26
C SER A 118 10.97 5.01 -14.92
N PHE A 119 12.02 5.80 -14.70
CA PHE A 119 12.74 5.80 -13.42
C PHE A 119 11.91 6.46 -12.31
N GLU A 120 11.17 7.53 -12.61
CA GLU A 120 10.25 8.14 -11.66
C GLU A 120 9.19 7.16 -11.14
N ARG A 121 8.70 6.28 -12.01
CA ARG A 121 7.73 5.23 -11.68
C ARG A 121 8.35 4.01 -11.01
N SER A 122 9.67 3.93 -10.90
CA SER A 122 10.35 2.80 -10.26
C SER A 122 9.92 2.65 -8.80
N PHE A 123 9.96 1.42 -8.31
CA PHE A 123 9.65 1.10 -6.92
C PHE A 123 10.49 1.94 -5.95
N VAL A 124 11.79 2.09 -6.23
CA VAL A 124 12.75 2.82 -5.37
C VAL A 124 12.34 4.28 -5.18
N VAL A 125 12.07 5.00 -6.28
CA VAL A 125 11.70 6.42 -6.21
C VAL A 125 10.34 6.61 -5.54
N ARG A 126 9.37 5.77 -5.86
CA ARG A 126 8.03 5.84 -5.25
C ARG A 126 8.08 5.60 -3.75
N ILE A 127 8.85 4.60 -3.32
CA ILE A 127 9.03 4.30 -1.89
C ILE A 127 9.76 5.43 -1.19
N ALA A 128 10.84 5.94 -1.77
CA ALA A 128 11.58 7.07 -1.18
C ALA A 128 10.67 8.28 -0.94
N ARG A 129 9.83 8.63 -1.93
CA ARG A 129 8.83 9.70 -1.77
C ARG A 129 7.82 9.38 -0.68
N CYS A 130 7.22 8.18 -0.71
CA CYS A 130 6.23 7.78 0.30
C CYS A 130 6.83 7.76 1.72
N TRP A 131 8.05 7.24 1.88
CA TRP A 131 8.77 7.19 3.15
C TRP A 131 9.07 8.59 3.68
N ASN A 132 9.64 9.46 2.84
CA ASN A 132 10.00 10.82 3.23
C ASN A 132 8.79 11.69 3.59
N TYR A 133 7.61 11.33 3.08
CA TYR A 133 6.35 12.01 3.38
C TYR A 133 5.70 11.55 4.69
N LEU A 134 6.15 10.43 5.27
CA LEU A 134 5.62 9.95 6.55
C LEU A 134 6.01 10.90 7.69
N PRO A 135 5.18 10.99 8.74
CA PRO A 135 5.54 11.65 9.99
C PRO A 135 6.82 11.05 10.59
N HIS A 136 7.56 11.86 11.33
CA HIS A 136 8.82 11.45 11.95
C HIS A 136 8.69 10.17 12.79
N ASP A 137 7.61 10.06 13.58
CA ASP A 137 7.36 8.95 14.49
C ASP A 137 7.16 7.60 13.78
N LEU A 138 6.81 7.64 12.50
CA LEU A 138 6.66 6.45 11.65
C LEU A 138 7.94 6.09 10.90
N ARG A 139 8.87 7.03 10.73
CA ARG A 139 10.14 6.81 10.01
C ARG A 139 11.22 6.18 10.89
N VAL A 140 10.86 5.18 11.69
CA VAL A 140 11.75 4.52 12.64
C VAL A 140 11.81 3.03 12.34
N PHE A 141 13.01 2.50 12.12
CA PHE A 141 13.24 1.08 11.84
C PHE A 141 13.27 0.19 13.08
N SER A 142 13.31 0.75 14.29
CA SER A 142 13.30 -0.01 15.54
C SER A 142 11.98 -0.74 15.80
N HIS A 143 10.89 -0.31 15.18
CA HIS A 143 9.60 -0.96 15.35
C HIS A 143 9.60 -2.40 14.81
N SER A 144 8.87 -3.28 15.50
CA SER A 144 8.55 -4.59 14.92
C SER A 144 7.67 -4.41 13.67
N ASN A 145 7.70 -5.36 12.74
CA ASN A 145 6.88 -5.28 11.53
C ASN A 145 5.39 -5.14 11.86
N ASN A 146 4.92 -5.78 12.93
CA ASN A 146 3.53 -5.69 13.37
C ASN A 146 3.21 -4.31 13.97
N ALA A 147 4.09 -3.77 14.81
CA ALA A 147 3.90 -2.43 15.38
C ALA A 147 3.91 -1.34 14.30
N PHE A 148 4.84 -1.44 13.34
CA PHE A 148 4.89 -0.53 12.19
C PHE A 148 3.61 -0.62 11.36
N ARG A 149 3.14 -1.84 11.08
CA ARG A 149 1.90 -2.08 10.32
C ARG A 149 0.69 -1.43 11.00
N LEU A 150 0.53 -1.59 12.31
CA LEU A 150 -0.60 -1.01 13.05
C LEU A 150 -0.55 0.52 13.05
N LYS A 151 0.61 1.11 13.35
CA LYS A 151 0.79 2.56 13.32
C LYS A 151 0.51 3.15 11.95
N LEU A 152 1.00 2.48 10.89
CA LEU A 152 0.83 2.92 9.52
C LEU A 152 -0.65 2.81 9.07
N LEU A 153 -1.37 1.78 9.54
CA LEU A 153 -2.79 1.61 9.24
C LEU A 153 -3.60 2.76 9.87
N ASN A 154 -3.35 3.08 11.14
CA ASN A 154 -3.99 4.21 11.82
C ASN A 154 -3.72 5.51 11.09
N TYR A 155 -2.46 5.80 10.74
CA TYR A 155 -2.09 6.99 9.98
C TYR A 155 -2.86 7.12 8.66
N PHE A 156 -3.02 6.04 7.90
CA PHE A 156 -3.76 6.09 6.63
C PHE A 156 -5.28 6.07 6.81
N ALA A 157 -5.80 5.59 7.95
CA ALA A 157 -7.20 5.69 8.29
C ALA A 157 -7.60 7.13 8.63
N ASP A 158 -6.72 7.88 9.31
CA ASP A 158 -6.94 9.27 9.71
C ASP A 158 -6.79 10.28 8.56
N LEU A 159 -6.16 9.89 7.45
CA LEU A 159 -6.05 10.69 6.22
C LEU A 159 -7.37 10.64 5.40
N ILE A 160 -8.43 11.20 5.98
CA ILE A 160 -9.77 11.26 5.37
C ILE A 160 -9.96 12.58 4.61
#